data_3cd0296932128de7de0d368912faf02e
#
_entry.id   3cd0296932128de7de0d368912faf02e
#
_cell.length_a   1.000
_cell.length_b   1.000
_cell.length_c   1.000
_cell.angle_alpha   90.00
_cell.angle_beta   90.00
_cell.angle_gamma   90.00
#
_symmetry.space_group_name_H-M   'P 1'
#
loop_
_entity.id
_entity.type
_entity.pdbx_description
1 polymer ?
#
loop_
_entity_poly.entity_id
_entity_poly.type
_entity_poly.pdbx_seq_one_letter_code
_entity_poly.pdbx_strand_id
1 'polypeptide(L)' 'MTILERLKEMQDAGGRICPRCGRWMESPITHNALSRVADIYVCPDCGMDEALRDFGRIPLPVEEWAIPKLWKETKK' A
#
# COMPACT_ATOMS: atom_id res chain seq x y z
N MET A 1 -16.11 3.53 -5.95
CA MET A 1 -15.12 3.11 -4.95
C MET A 1 -13.75 3.63 -5.32
N THR A 2 -13.07 4.25 -4.38
CA THR A 2 -11.72 4.76 -4.62
C THR A 2 -10.69 3.64 -4.51
N ILE A 3 -9.47 3.91 -5.00
CA ILE A 3 -8.35 2.97 -4.88
C ILE A 3 -8.08 2.65 -3.41
N LEU A 4 -8.08 3.68 -2.56
CA LEU A 4 -7.81 3.48 -1.12
C LEU A 4 -8.87 2.63 -0.44
N GLU A 5 -10.13 2.85 -0.76
CA GLU A 5 -11.22 2.04 -0.22
C GLU A 5 -11.09 0.58 -0.64
N ARG A 6 -10.72 0.35 -1.89
CA ARG A 6 -10.52 -1.00 -2.41
C ARG A 6 -9.36 -1.71 -1.73
N LEU A 7 -8.26 -0.99 -1.49
CA LEU A 7 -7.11 -1.54 -0.76
C LEU A 7 -7.49 -1.88 0.68
N LYS A 8 -8.26 -1.02 1.32
CA LYS A 8 -8.72 -1.24 2.69
C LYS A 8 -9.58 -2.51 2.76
N GLU A 9 -10.50 -2.69 1.83
CA GLU A 9 -11.33 -3.88 1.76
C GLU A 9 -10.50 -5.14 1.60
N MET A 10 -9.46 -5.10 0.76
CA MET A 10 -8.58 -6.23 0.56
C MET A 10 -7.91 -6.64 1.87
N GLN A 11 -7.43 -5.67 2.63
CA GLN A 11 -6.77 -5.95 3.91
C GLN A 11 -7.76 -6.45 4.96
N ASP A 12 -8.95 -5.87 5.02
CA ASP A 12 -10.00 -6.30 5.95
C ASP A 12 -10.44 -7.74 5.65
N ALA A 13 -10.33 -8.16 4.39
CA ALA A 13 -10.64 -9.52 3.98
C ALA A 13 -9.49 -10.50 4.21
N GLY A 14 -8.40 -10.06 4.83
CA GLY A 14 -7.27 -10.92 5.16
C GLY A 14 -6.10 -10.86 4.19
N GLY A 15 -6.10 -9.92 3.26
CA GLY A 15 -4.99 -9.78 2.31
C GLY A 15 -3.68 -9.45 3.02
N ARG A 16 -2.60 -10.06 2.56
CA ARG A 16 -1.26 -9.90 3.16
C ARG A 16 -0.22 -9.45 2.15
N ILE A 17 -0.66 -8.95 1.01
CA ILE A 17 0.25 -8.42 -0.01
C ILE A 17 0.35 -6.93 0.19
N CYS A 18 1.60 -6.42 0.25
CA CYS A 18 1.82 -4.99 0.37
C CYS A 18 1.30 -4.29 -0.89
N PRO A 19 0.34 -3.38 -0.78
CA PRO A 19 -0.22 -2.73 -1.96
C PRO A 19 0.78 -1.82 -2.67
N ARG A 20 1.84 -1.41 -1.98
CA ARG A 20 2.80 -0.47 -2.50
C ARG A 20 3.91 -1.13 -3.30
N CYS A 21 4.34 -2.33 -2.92
CA CYS A 21 5.44 -3.03 -3.61
C CYS A 21 5.09 -4.43 -4.10
N GLY A 22 3.98 -5.00 -3.67
CA GLY A 22 3.53 -6.33 -4.11
C GLY A 22 4.15 -7.50 -3.38
N ARG A 23 4.95 -7.26 -2.34
CA ARG A 23 5.55 -8.34 -1.55
C ARG A 23 4.60 -8.84 -0.47
N TRP A 24 4.83 -10.07 0.01
CA TRP A 24 4.13 -10.58 1.18
C TRP A 24 4.48 -9.75 2.40
N MET A 25 3.46 -9.42 3.19
CA MET A 25 3.65 -8.78 4.48
C MET A 25 3.63 -9.83 5.58
N GLU A 26 4.18 -9.48 6.74
CA GLU A 26 4.18 -10.38 7.90
C GLU A 26 2.79 -10.54 8.50
N SER A 27 2.58 -11.66 9.15
CA SER A 27 1.35 -11.93 9.89
C SER A 27 1.67 -11.92 11.39
N PRO A 28 0.85 -11.27 12.24
CA PRO A 28 -0.35 -10.52 11.87
C PRO A 28 -0.03 -9.21 11.15
N ILE A 29 -1.03 -8.67 10.46
CA ILE A 29 -0.85 -7.47 9.64
C ILE A 29 -0.34 -6.27 10.46
N THR A 30 -0.69 -6.23 11.74
CA THR A 30 -0.27 -5.14 12.63
C THR A 30 1.24 -5.09 12.90
N HIS A 31 1.98 -6.11 12.48
CA HIS A 31 3.44 -6.11 12.58
C HIS A 31 4.09 -5.33 11.44
N ASN A 32 3.30 -4.85 10.50
CA ASN A 32 3.78 -4.07 9.36
C ASN A 32 3.58 -2.58 9.62
N ALA A 33 4.04 -1.76 8.70
CA ALA A 33 3.94 -0.31 8.84
C ALA A 33 2.56 0.19 8.39
N LEU A 34 2.02 1.17 9.12
CA LEU A 34 0.79 1.82 8.72
C LEU A 34 1.14 2.92 7.72
N SER A 35 0.43 2.93 6.59
CA SER A 35 0.67 3.95 5.57
C SER A 35 0.28 5.34 6.08
N ARG A 36 1.02 6.35 5.65
CA ARG A 36 0.70 7.74 5.97
C ARG A 36 -0.40 8.30 5.07
N VAL A 37 -0.71 7.59 4.00
CA VAL A 37 -1.67 8.05 3.00
C VAL A 37 -3.10 7.69 3.40
N ALA A 38 -3.27 6.53 4.03
CA ALA A 38 -4.58 6.03 4.41
C ALA A 38 -4.45 5.02 5.54
N ASP A 39 -5.57 4.58 6.07
CA ASP A 39 -5.62 3.61 7.16
C ASP A 39 -5.45 2.18 6.62
N ILE A 40 -4.32 1.95 5.97
CA ILE A 40 -3.95 0.65 5.41
C ILE A 40 -2.50 0.33 5.76
N TYR A 41 -2.14 -0.94 5.73
CA TYR A 41 -0.79 -1.38 6.06
C TYR A 41 0.05 -1.57 4.80
N VAL A 42 1.33 -1.29 4.91
CA VAL A 42 2.34 -1.56 3.88
C VAL A 42 3.50 -2.28 4.57
N CYS A 43 4.38 -2.92 3.79
CA CYS A 43 5.52 -3.60 4.40
C CYS A 43 6.45 -2.59 5.08
N PRO A 44 7.29 -3.03 6.04
CA PRO A 44 8.17 -2.10 6.76
C PRO A 44 9.08 -1.28 5.83
N ASP A 45 9.57 -1.88 4.76
CA ASP A 45 10.42 -1.18 3.79
C ASP A 45 9.65 -0.05 3.09
N CYS A 46 8.41 -0.31 2.70
CA CYS A 46 7.57 0.71 2.11
C CYS A 46 7.20 1.80 3.11
N GLY A 47 6.98 1.43 4.35
CA GLY A 47 6.73 2.41 5.41
C GLY A 47 7.89 3.37 5.58
N MET A 48 9.11 2.83 5.55
CA MET A 48 10.32 3.64 5.63
C MET A 48 10.46 4.53 4.40
N ASP A 49 10.22 3.99 3.21
CA ASP A 49 10.28 4.77 1.98
C ASP A 49 9.26 5.91 2.00
N GLU A 50 8.03 5.65 2.50
CA GLU A 50 7.04 6.71 2.65
C GLU A 50 7.52 7.82 3.56
N ALA A 51 8.14 7.45 4.68
CA ALA A 51 8.66 8.43 5.62
C ALA A 51 9.75 9.30 4.99
N LEU A 52 10.66 8.67 4.24
CA LEU A 52 11.72 9.39 3.55
C LEU A 52 11.17 10.32 2.47
N ARG A 53 10.19 9.87 1.71
CA ARG A 53 9.54 10.69 0.68
C ARG A 53 8.75 11.83 1.27
N ASP A 54 8.09 11.58 2.41
CA ASP A 54 7.35 12.61 3.11
C ASP A 54 8.29 13.72 3.60
N PHE A 55 9.44 13.31 4.13
CA PHE A 55 10.48 14.26 4.55
C PHE A 55 10.97 15.10 3.38
N GLY A 56 11.18 14.47 2.20
CA GLY A 56 11.61 15.15 1.00
C GLY A 56 10.49 15.85 0.23
N ARG A 57 9.26 15.71 0.69
CA ARG A 57 8.06 16.27 0.05
C ARG A 57 7.87 15.80 -1.40
N ILE A 58 8.23 14.54 -1.65
CA ILE A 58 8.05 13.91 -2.97
C ILE A 58 7.31 12.59 -2.76
N PRO A 59 6.00 12.65 -2.43
CA PRO A 59 5.24 11.43 -2.16
C PRO A 59 5.03 10.62 -3.44
N LEU A 60 4.95 9.31 -3.28
CA LEU A 60 4.61 8.42 -4.37
C LEU A 60 3.08 8.36 -4.49
N PRO A 61 2.49 8.77 -5.61
CA PRO A 61 1.04 8.71 -5.78
C PRO A 61 0.52 7.28 -5.66
N VAL A 62 -0.65 7.12 -5.08
CA VAL A 62 -1.26 5.81 -4.89
C VAL A 62 -1.43 5.06 -6.21
N GLU A 63 -1.71 5.78 -7.28
CA GLU A 63 -1.86 5.19 -8.62
C GLU A 63 -0.58 4.52 -9.12
N GLU A 64 0.55 4.90 -8.55
CA GLU A 64 1.85 4.35 -8.91
C GLU A 64 2.24 3.14 -8.06
N TRP A 65 1.44 2.79 -7.06
CA TRP A 65 1.68 1.62 -6.22
C TRP A 65 1.49 0.35 -7.03
N ALA A 66 2.16 -0.73 -6.63
CA ALA A 66 2.17 -1.98 -7.40
C ALA A 66 0.78 -2.54 -7.67
N ILE A 67 -0.07 -2.63 -6.65
CA ILE A 67 -1.40 -3.24 -6.80
C ILE A 67 -2.35 -2.36 -7.63
N PRO A 68 -2.51 -1.05 -7.33
CA PRO A 68 -3.31 -0.18 -8.19
C PRO A 68 -2.82 -0.16 -9.65
N LYS A 69 -1.52 -0.26 -9.85
CA LYS A 69 -0.93 -0.29 -11.18
C LYS A 69 -1.34 -1.55 -11.93
N LEU A 70 -1.38 -2.69 -11.25
CA LEU A 70 -1.87 -3.94 -11.83
C LEU A 70 -3.33 -3.82 -12.26
N TRP A 71 -4.15 -3.17 -11.45
CA TRP A 71 -5.56 -2.97 -11.79
C TRP A 71 -5.71 -2.16 -13.07
N LYS A 72 -4.87 -1.15 -13.27
CA LYS A 72 -4.87 -0.36 -14.51
C LYS A 72 -4.45 -1.19 -15.71
N GLU A 73 -3.43 -2.03 -15.54
CA GLU A 73 -2.89 -2.85 -16.61
C GLU A 73 -3.86 -3.94 -17.06
N THR A 74 -4.65 -4.48 -16.13
CA THR A 74 -5.63 -5.52 -16.44
C THR A 74 -6.94 -4.96 -16.98
N LYS A 75 -7.14 -3.66 -16.85
CA LYS A 75 -8.36 -3.01 -17.28
C LYS A 75 -8.19 -2.47 -18.71
N LYS A 76 -8.79 -3.13 -19.63
CA LYS A 76 -8.76 -2.71 -21.04
C LYS A 76 -10.15 -2.40 -21.55
#